data_f0520fed7668bdc7e9e90aaba185e31e
#
_entry.id   f0520fed7668bdc7e9e90aaba185e31e
#
_cell.length_a   1.000
_cell.length_b   1.000
_cell.length_c   1.000
_cell.angle_alpha   90.00
_cell.angle_beta   90.00
_cell.angle_gamma   90.00
#
_symmetry.space_group_name_H-M   'P 1'
#
loop_
_entity.id
_entity.type
_entity.pdbx_description
1 polymer ?
#
loop_
_entity_poly.entity_id
_entity_poly.type
_entity_poly.pdbx_seq_one_letter_code
_entity_poly.pdbx_strand_id
1 'polypeptide(L)'
;MCLLVFTSSLVGQMRHVDDKDLAAYLAGVTERGRALYAYDQAAWHGTDAFIALHPDTNGLTKYICMETPTGWEVVFPKWNETHDRLLVAYEAKQTGGPEDYTAVKYDPPREGPDDLVAKERALELAISDFGTPNRSYNTAILPAADGHLYVYLYPGQTKSDVWPLGGDVRYTISADGKQILEKRQLHKGILDFQFDPKLKIVSGVHSHVLSDVPEDTDVLYVLTRRPSIPEYIGTAKHMFAINIDGSIQVVKK
;
A
#
# COMPACT_ATOMS: atom_id res chain seq x y z
N MET A 1 -20.93 37.42 -11.41
CA MET A 1 -21.50 36.20 -10.82
C MET A 1 -20.33 35.42 -10.25
N CYS A 2 -20.09 35.55 -8.93
CA CYS A 2 -18.91 35.00 -8.26
C CYS A 2 -19.22 33.57 -7.85
N LEU A 3 -18.54 32.60 -8.44
CA LEU A 3 -18.67 31.17 -8.10
C LEU A 3 -17.85 30.95 -6.82
N LEU A 4 -18.51 30.80 -5.68
CA LEU A 4 -17.91 30.35 -4.43
C LEU A 4 -17.64 28.85 -4.55
N VAL A 5 -16.38 28.49 -4.80
CA VAL A 5 -15.90 27.12 -4.67
C VAL A 5 -15.78 26.83 -3.17
N PHE A 6 -16.72 26.08 -2.61
CA PHE A 6 -16.58 25.49 -1.28
C PHE A 6 -15.57 24.36 -1.35
N THR A 7 -14.33 24.63 -0.98
CA THR A 7 -13.38 23.59 -0.60
C THR A 7 -13.79 23.08 0.78
N SER A 8 -14.61 22.03 0.83
CA SER A 8 -14.83 21.28 2.06
C SER A 8 -13.52 20.56 2.40
N SER A 9 -12.79 21.10 3.38
CA SER A 9 -11.74 20.36 4.08
C SER A 9 -12.42 19.15 4.75
N LEU A 10 -12.28 17.97 4.16
CA LEU A 10 -12.57 16.68 4.77
C LEU A 10 -11.55 16.45 5.90
N VAL A 11 -11.75 17.13 7.04
CA VAL A 11 -11.13 16.72 8.32
C VAL A 11 -11.71 15.35 8.63
N GLY A 12 -10.85 14.33 8.66
CA GLY A 12 -11.22 12.94 8.74
C GLY A 12 -12.18 12.66 9.90
N GLN A 13 -13.41 12.38 9.55
CA GLN A 13 -14.41 11.89 10.49
C GLN A 13 -13.96 10.52 10.99
N MET A 14 -13.95 10.30 12.32
CA MET A 14 -13.59 9.02 12.93
C MET A 14 -14.39 7.88 12.28
N ARG A 15 -13.71 6.84 11.81
CA ARG A 15 -14.36 5.67 11.20
C ARG A 15 -15.03 4.84 12.28
N HIS A 16 -16.34 4.70 12.19
CA HIS A 16 -17.14 3.83 13.03
C HIS A 16 -17.65 2.62 12.24
N VAL A 17 -17.61 1.46 12.87
CA VAL A 17 -18.20 0.23 12.33
C VAL A 17 -19.18 -0.33 13.36
N ASP A 18 -20.40 -0.64 12.91
CA ASP A 18 -21.41 -1.25 13.75
C ASP A 18 -21.02 -2.69 14.12
N ASP A 19 -21.33 -3.13 15.33
CA ASP A 19 -20.97 -4.47 15.81
C ASP A 19 -21.52 -5.60 14.91
N LYS A 20 -22.69 -5.39 14.29
CA LYS A 20 -23.29 -6.35 13.35
C LYS A 20 -22.46 -6.55 12.08
N ASP A 21 -21.72 -5.51 11.65
CA ASP A 21 -20.91 -5.50 10.43
C ASP A 21 -19.43 -5.75 10.72
N LEU A 22 -19.06 -5.79 12.02
CA LEU A 22 -17.66 -5.85 12.46
C LEU A 22 -16.92 -7.07 11.90
N ALA A 23 -17.51 -8.26 11.94
CA ALA A 23 -16.86 -9.47 11.47
C ALA A 23 -16.54 -9.40 9.96
N ALA A 24 -17.47 -8.93 9.14
CA ALA A 24 -17.26 -8.76 7.70
C ALA A 24 -16.22 -7.66 7.41
N TYR A 25 -16.25 -6.57 8.18
CA TYR A 25 -15.26 -5.51 8.05
C TYR A 25 -13.84 -6.01 8.35
N LEU A 26 -13.64 -6.73 9.47
CA LEU A 26 -12.34 -7.28 9.87
C LEU A 26 -11.80 -8.30 8.84
N ALA A 27 -12.68 -9.11 8.25
CA ALA A 27 -12.33 -10.02 7.17
C ALA A 27 -11.78 -9.25 5.96
N GLY A 28 -12.46 -8.17 5.54
CA GLY A 28 -12.01 -7.31 4.46
C GLY A 28 -10.69 -6.58 4.76
N VAL A 29 -10.48 -6.12 6.00
CA VAL A 29 -9.19 -5.54 6.44
C VAL A 29 -8.07 -6.58 6.35
N THR A 30 -8.32 -7.80 6.83
CA THR A 30 -7.36 -8.91 6.76
C THR A 30 -6.99 -9.22 5.31
N GLU A 31 -7.97 -9.32 4.41
CA GLU A 31 -7.77 -9.62 3.00
C GLU A 31 -6.93 -8.52 2.32
N ARG A 32 -7.35 -7.25 2.44
CA ARG A 32 -6.62 -6.13 1.84
C ARG A 32 -5.23 -5.95 2.43
N GLY A 33 -5.06 -6.13 3.74
CA GLY A 33 -3.75 -6.04 4.37
C GLY A 33 -2.78 -7.13 3.93
N ARG A 34 -3.27 -8.36 3.71
CA ARG A 34 -2.48 -9.45 3.11
C ARG A 34 -2.14 -9.18 1.65
N ALA A 35 -3.10 -8.66 0.87
CA ALA A 35 -2.85 -8.25 -0.51
C ALA A 35 -1.81 -7.11 -0.59
N LEU A 36 -1.90 -6.14 0.32
CA LEU A 36 -0.94 -5.04 0.43
C LEU A 36 0.47 -5.56 0.78
N TYR A 37 0.58 -6.54 1.70
CA TYR A 37 1.84 -7.20 2.01
C TYR A 37 2.41 -7.94 0.80
N ALA A 38 1.59 -8.69 0.07
CA ALA A 38 2.03 -9.41 -1.13
C ALA A 38 2.52 -8.44 -2.21
N TYR A 39 1.81 -7.31 -2.40
CA TYR A 39 2.24 -6.23 -3.30
C TYR A 39 3.59 -5.63 -2.87
N ASP A 40 3.76 -5.34 -1.58
CA ASP A 40 5.01 -4.78 -1.02
C ASP A 40 6.20 -5.72 -1.22
N GLN A 41 6.02 -7.02 -1.00
CA GLN A 41 7.06 -8.03 -1.24
C GLN A 41 7.40 -8.13 -2.73
N ALA A 42 6.40 -8.13 -3.61
CA ALA A 42 6.62 -8.12 -5.05
C ALA A 42 7.39 -6.87 -5.49
N ALA A 43 6.99 -5.70 -5.00
CA ALA A 43 7.68 -4.44 -5.26
C ALA A 43 9.15 -4.49 -4.83
N TRP A 44 9.43 -5.01 -3.63
CA TRP A 44 10.79 -5.11 -3.11
C TRP A 44 11.65 -6.02 -3.98
N HIS A 45 11.30 -7.31 -4.07
CA HIS A 45 12.12 -8.29 -4.78
C HIS A 45 12.18 -8.05 -6.29
N GLY A 46 11.08 -7.60 -6.89
CA GLY A 46 11.05 -7.21 -8.31
C GLY A 46 11.92 -5.99 -8.61
N THR A 47 11.97 -5.00 -7.68
CA THR A 47 12.85 -3.84 -7.82
C THR A 47 14.31 -4.23 -7.64
N ASP A 48 14.64 -5.14 -6.73
CA ASP A 48 16.01 -5.64 -6.57
C ASP A 48 16.49 -6.34 -7.85
N ALA A 49 15.66 -7.18 -8.46
CA ALA A 49 15.97 -7.80 -9.75
C ALA A 49 16.13 -6.78 -10.89
N PHE A 50 15.30 -5.73 -10.91
CA PHE A 50 15.41 -4.62 -11.86
C PHE A 50 16.72 -3.84 -11.69
N ILE A 51 17.09 -3.49 -10.44
CA ILE A 51 18.34 -2.76 -10.15
C ILE A 51 19.58 -3.55 -10.58
N ALA A 52 19.55 -4.89 -10.46
CA ALA A 52 20.62 -5.77 -10.88
C ALA A 52 20.94 -5.69 -12.40
N LEU A 53 20.00 -5.19 -13.21
CA LEU A 53 20.23 -4.92 -14.65
C LEU A 53 21.00 -3.63 -14.90
N HIS A 54 21.33 -2.82 -13.88
CA HIS A 54 21.89 -1.47 -14.04
C HIS A 54 21.08 -0.61 -15.01
N PRO A 55 19.76 -0.43 -14.76
CA PRO A 55 18.84 0.15 -15.75
C PRO A 55 19.09 1.63 -15.99
N ASP A 56 18.79 2.09 -17.22
CA ASP A 56 18.53 3.50 -17.46
C ASP A 56 17.12 3.84 -16.96
N THR A 57 17.06 4.69 -15.95
CA THR A 57 15.80 5.10 -15.31
C THR A 57 15.19 6.36 -15.89
N ASN A 58 15.83 6.97 -16.91
CA ASN A 58 15.32 8.21 -17.52
C ASN A 58 13.96 7.99 -18.16
N GLY A 59 12.99 8.83 -17.78
CA GLY A 59 11.64 8.79 -18.30
C GLY A 59 10.79 7.63 -17.79
N LEU A 60 11.29 6.77 -16.90
CA LEU A 60 10.45 5.79 -16.22
C LEU A 60 9.50 6.51 -15.25
N THR A 61 8.27 5.99 -15.14
CA THR A 61 7.29 6.38 -14.13
C THR A 61 7.49 5.56 -12.84
N LYS A 62 6.46 5.44 -12.01
CA LYS A 62 6.52 4.55 -10.85
C LYS A 62 6.37 3.08 -11.28
N TYR A 63 6.95 2.17 -10.49
CA TYR A 63 6.67 0.75 -10.69
C TYR A 63 5.20 0.44 -10.36
N ILE A 64 4.66 -0.56 -11.03
CA ILE A 64 3.32 -1.11 -10.74
C ILE A 64 3.45 -2.62 -10.64
N CYS A 65 2.98 -3.18 -9.50
CA CYS A 65 2.91 -4.62 -9.33
C CYS A 65 1.55 -5.14 -9.77
N MET A 66 1.54 -6.29 -10.42
CA MET A 66 0.35 -6.96 -10.92
C MET A 66 0.38 -8.42 -10.52
N GLU A 67 -0.70 -8.89 -9.92
CA GLU A 67 -0.89 -10.31 -9.67
C GLU A 67 -1.34 -11.00 -10.97
N THR A 68 -0.75 -12.14 -11.28
CA THR A 68 -1.05 -12.97 -12.44
C THR A 68 -1.30 -14.42 -12.03
N PRO A 69 -1.88 -15.25 -12.88
CA PRO A 69 -2.07 -16.67 -12.55
C PRO A 69 -0.79 -17.46 -12.22
N THR A 70 0.37 -16.91 -12.60
CA THR A 70 1.69 -17.54 -12.41
C THR A 70 2.55 -16.88 -11.34
N GLY A 71 2.03 -15.88 -10.64
CA GLY A 71 2.74 -15.11 -9.62
C GLY A 71 2.68 -13.61 -9.87
N TRP A 72 3.62 -12.87 -9.33
CA TRP A 72 3.68 -11.42 -9.43
C TRP A 72 4.55 -10.94 -10.59
N GLU A 73 4.11 -9.88 -11.23
CA GLU A 73 4.88 -9.11 -12.21
C GLU A 73 5.03 -7.66 -11.74
N VAL A 74 6.23 -7.12 -11.82
CA VAL A 74 6.54 -5.73 -11.52
C VAL A 74 6.97 -5.05 -12.80
N VAL A 75 6.19 -4.09 -13.28
CA VAL A 75 6.51 -3.35 -14.50
C VAL A 75 7.08 -1.99 -14.16
N PHE A 76 8.03 -1.54 -14.97
CA PHE A 76 8.67 -0.23 -14.93
C PHE A 76 8.36 0.48 -16.24
N PRO A 77 7.23 1.18 -16.30
CA PRO A 77 6.74 1.77 -17.53
C PRO A 77 7.30 3.17 -17.77
N LYS A 78 7.08 3.65 -18.99
CA LYS A 78 7.26 5.04 -19.39
C LYS A 78 6.13 5.48 -20.31
N TRP A 79 5.80 6.76 -20.29
CA TRP A 79 4.87 7.32 -21.25
C TRP A 79 5.45 7.27 -22.66
N ASN A 80 4.59 7.02 -23.66
CA ASN A 80 4.94 7.28 -25.06
C ASN A 80 5.00 8.80 -25.33
N GLU A 81 5.43 9.20 -26.52
CA GLU A 81 5.61 10.62 -26.89
C GLU A 81 4.31 11.45 -26.79
N THR A 82 3.16 10.84 -27.01
CA THR A 82 1.86 11.50 -26.97
C THR A 82 1.18 11.46 -25.59
N HIS A 83 1.79 10.81 -24.59
CA HIS A 83 1.28 10.66 -23.23
C HIS A 83 -0.14 10.06 -23.14
N ASP A 84 -0.48 9.19 -24.10
CA ASP A 84 -1.76 8.49 -24.12
C ASP A 84 -1.64 6.98 -23.84
N ARG A 85 -0.41 6.42 -23.93
CA ARG A 85 -0.10 5.02 -23.67
C ARG A 85 1.13 4.85 -22.77
N LEU A 86 1.12 3.79 -21.99
CA LEU A 86 2.28 3.35 -21.23
C LEU A 86 2.96 2.18 -21.92
N LEU A 87 4.26 2.33 -22.11
CA LEU A 87 5.15 1.32 -22.66
C LEU A 87 5.98 0.71 -21.53
N VAL A 88 5.99 -0.60 -21.40
CA VAL A 88 6.82 -1.33 -20.44
C VAL A 88 8.24 -1.36 -20.95
N ALA A 89 9.13 -0.64 -20.28
CA ALA A 89 10.57 -0.60 -20.60
C ALA A 89 11.32 -1.76 -19.92
N TYR A 90 10.95 -2.08 -18.68
CA TYR A 90 11.47 -3.22 -17.94
C TYR A 90 10.34 -3.93 -17.22
N GLU A 91 10.56 -5.21 -16.97
CA GLU A 91 9.62 -6.07 -16.25
C GLU A 91 10.40 -7.06 -15.39
N ALA A 92 9.97 -7.25 -14.15
CA ALA A 92 10.47 -8.30 -13.28
C ALA A 92 9.34 -9.28 -12.98
N LYS A 93 9.56 -10.58 -13.26
CA LYS A 93 8.59 -11.65 -13.04
C LYS A 93 9.04 -12.55 -11.91
N GLN A 94 8.10 -12.94 -11.08
CA GLN A 94 8.32 -14.01 -10.13
C GLN A 94 8.52 -15.34 -10.88
N THR A 95 9.61 -16.05 -10.59
CA THR A 95 10.01 -17.27 -11.30
C THR A 95 10.04 -18.51 -10.42
N GLY A 96 9.82 -18.34 -9.11
CA GLY A 96 9.91 -19.42 -8.15
C GLY A 96 9.26 -19.03 -6.81
N GLY A 97 10.02 -19.07 -5.72
CA GLY A 97 9.57 -18.64 -4.39
C GLY A 97 9.23 -17.16 -4.33
N PRO A 98 8.73 -16.70 -3.16
CA PRO A 98 8.29 -15.30 -3.00
C PRO A 98 9.38 -14.24 -3.27
N GLU A 99 10.65 -14.61 -3.16
CA GLU A 99 11.82 -13.74 -3.34
C GLU A 99 12.49 -13.90 -4.72
N ASP A 100 12.06 -14.89 -5.52
CA ASP A 100 12.73 -15.27 -6.77
C ASP A 100 12.14 -14.48 -7.94
N TYR A 101 12.83 -13.44 -8.38
CA TYR A 101 12.43 -12.61 -9.52
C TYR A 101 13.51 -12.58 -10.59
N THR A 102 13.07 -12.56 -11.84
CA THR A 102 13.94 -12.33 -13.01
C THR A 102 13.47 -11.10 -13.76
N ALA A 103 14.37 -10.14 -13.96
CA ALA A 103 14.06 -8.92 -14.69
C ALA A 103 14.58 -8.96 -16.12
N VAL A 104 13.83 -8.32 -17.01
CA VAL A 104 14.19 -8.16 -18.43
C VAL A 104 14.00 -6.72 -18.88
N LYS A 105 14.84 -6.28 -19.82
CA LYS A 105 14.68 -5.03 -20.56
C LYS A 105 13.99 -5.30 -21.88
N TYR A 106 13.06 -4.45 -22.28
CA TYR A 106 12.48 -4.43 -23.62
C TYR A 106 13.09 -3.32 -24.46
N ASP A 107 13.59 -3.67 -25.65
CA ASP A 107 14.16 -2.72 -26.61
C ASP A 107 13.76 -3.12 -28.05
N PRO A 108 12.77 -2.43 -28.64
CA PRO A 108 12.00 -1.29 -28.09
C PRO A 108 11.07 -1.71 -26.95
N PRO A 109 10.64 -0.76 -26.10
CA PRO A 109 9.65 -1.01 -25.06
C PRO A 109 8.35 -1.55 -25.65
N ARG A 110 7.71 -2.52 -24.95
CA ARG A 110 6.46 -3.15 -25.39
C ARG A 110 5.22 -2.41 -24.84
N GLU A 111 4.08 -2.57 -25.51
CA GLU A 111 2.81 -2.08 -24.99
C GLU A 111 2.49 -2.77 -23.64
N GLY A 112 2.02 -1.97 -22.69
CA GLY A 112 1.51 -2.46 -21.40
C GLY A 112 0.08 -2.99 -21.51
N PRO A 113 -0.44 -3.67 -20.46
CA PRO A 113 -1.84 -4.04 -20.38
C PRO A 113 -2.75 -2.81 -20.36
N ASP A 114 -4.01 -2.99 -20.80
CA ASP A 114 -4.97 -1.88 -20.99
C ASP A 114 -5.25 -1.08 -19.71
N ASP A 115 -5.22 -1.73 -18.54
CA ASP A 115 -5.48 -1.10 -17.25
C ASP A 115 -4.26 -0.36 -16.66
N LEU A 116 -3.08 -0.51 -17.26
CA LEU A 116 -1.85 0.10 -16.77
C LEU A 116 -1.92 1.63 -16.75
N VAL A 117 -2.53 2.22 -17.79
CA VAL A 117 -2.71 3.68 -17.88
C VAL A 117 -3.61 4.22 -16.76
N ALA A 118 -4.68 3.49 -16.41
CA ALA A 118 -5.57 3.87 -15.32
C ALA A 118 -4.85 3.79 -13.96
N LYS A 119 -4.05 2.75 -13.74
CA LYS A 119 -3.25 2.56 -12.54
C LYS A 119 -2.20 3.67 -12.37
N GLU A 120 -1.47 4.01 -13.43
CA GLU A 120 -0.47 5.08 -13.38
C GLU A 120 -1.11 6.44 -13.09
N ARG A 121 -2.22 6.77 -13.77
CA ARG A 121 -2.98 8.00 -13.49
C ARG A 121 -3.46 8.07 -12.04
N ALA A 122 -3.93 6.94 -11.51
CA ALA A 122 -4.35 6.87 -10.12
C ALA A 122 -3.18 7.13 -9.14
N LEU A 123 -1.99 6.57 -9.43
CA LEU A 123 -0.77 6.84 -8.65
C LEU A 123 -0.36 8.31 -8.73
N GLU A 124 -0.25 8.85 -9.93
CA GLU A 124 0.12 10.27 -10.14
C GLU A 124 -0.85 11.21 -9.40
N LEU A 125 -2.15 10.93 -9.50
CA LEU A 125 -3.19 11.72 -8.85
C LEU A 125 -3.09 11.65 -7.32
N ALA A 126 -2.92 10.46 -6.75
CA ALA A 126 -2.77 10.27 -5.31
C ALA A 126 -1.48 10.92 -4.78
N ILE A 127 -0.35 10.74 -5.47
CA ILE A 127 0.94 11.34 -5.12
C ILE A 127 0.87 12.87 -5.18
N SER A 128 0.24 13.42 -6.23
CA SER A 128 0.05 14.87 -6.39
C SER A 128 -0.79 15.47 -5.26
N ASP A 129 -1.90 14.81 -4.88
CA ASP A 129 -2.77 15.26 -3.78
C ASP A 129 -2.13 15.07 -2.40
N PHE A 130 -1.30 14.04 -2.22
CA PHE A 130 -0.55 13.80 -0.98
C PHE A 130 0.51 14.86 -0.73
N GLY A 131 1.13 15.36 -1.81
CA GLY A 131 2.17 16.39 -1.77
C GLY A 131 3.55 15.81 -1.46
N THR A 132 4.45 16.67 -0.93
CA THR A 132 5.85 16.30 -0.68
C THR A 132 6.05 15.97 0.80
N PRO A 133 6.16 14.68 1.17
CA PRO A 133 6.43 14.29 2.54
C PRO A 133 7.92 14.54 2.90
N ASN A 134 8.20 14.62 4.21
CA ASN A 134 9.56 14.80 4.74
C ASN A 134 10.37 13.50 4.85
N ARG A 135 9.83 12.38 4.39
CA ARG A 135 10.47 11.06 4.32
C ARG A 135 9.99 10.29 3.10
N SER A 136 10.68 9.19 2.76
CA SER A 136 10.23 8.32 1.66
C SER A 136 8.94 7.58 2.00
N TYR A 137 8.10 7.42 0.98
CA TYR A 137 6.86 6.66 1.02
C TYR A 137 6.86 5.61 -0.07
N ASN A 138 6.39 4.42 0.28
CA ASN A 138 6.03 3.38 -0.66
C ASN A 138 4.62 3.63 -1.19
N THR A 139 4.35 3.11 -2.38
CA THR A 139 3.02 3.18 -3.00
C THR A 139 2.55 1.78 -3.37
N ALA A 140 1.26 1.54 -3.22
CA ALA A 140 0.64 0.32 -3.73
C ALA A 140 -0.72 0.61 -4.34
N ILE A 141 -1.10 -0.19 -5.34
CA ILE A 141 -2.43 -0.14 -5.97
C ILE A 141 -3.07 -1.51 -5.84
N LEU A 142 -4.25 -1.54 -5.24
CA LEU A 142 -5.07 -2.74 -5.15
C LEU A 142 -6.42 -2.50 -5.84
N PRO A 143 -7.00 -3.51 -6.49
CA PRO A 143 -8.36 -3.41 -7.00
C PRO A 143 -9.36 -3.33 -5.86
N ALA A 144 -10.39 -2.50 -6.01
CA ALA A 144 -11.57 -2.51 -5.16
C ALA A 144 -12.68 -3.35 -5.78
N ALA A 145 -13.59 -3.89 -4.95
CA ALA A 145 -14.65 -4.80 -5.40
C ALA A 145 -15.62 -4.19 -6.42
N ASP A 146 -15.77 -2.88 -6.45
CA ASP A 146 -16.65 -2.12 -7.34
C ASP A 146 -15.95 -1.63 -8.63
N GLY A 147 -14.75 -2.13 -8.90
CA GLY A 147 -13.93 -1.75 -10.05
C GLY A 147 -13.13 -0.46 -9.86
N HIS A 148 -13.25 0.21 -8.72
CA HIS A 148 -12.38 1.32 -8.36
C HIS A 148 -10.96 0.84 -8.00
N LEU A 149 -10.06 1.79 -7.74
CA LEU A 149 -8.69 1.51 -7.36
C LEU A 149 -8.43 2.04 -5.94
N TYR A 150 -7.89 1.20 -5.07
CA TYR A 150 -7.27 1.65 -3.83
C TYR A 150 -5.81 1.99 -4.08
N VAL A 151 -5.42 3.23 -3.79
CA VAL A 151 -4.02 3.65 -3.82
C VAL A 151 -3.59 3.94 -2.38
N TYR A 152 -2.55 3.25 -1.94
CA TYR A 152 -1.95 3.43 -0.62
C TYR A 152 -0.65 4.19 -0.74
N LEU A 153 -0.45 5.13 0.18
CA LEU A 153 0.85 5.74 0.46
C LEU A 153 1.18 5.47 1.93
N TYR A 154 2.30 4.83 2.18
CA TYR A 154 2.75 4.47 3.53
C TYR A 154 4.25 4.66 3.68
N PRO A 155 4.75 5.02 4.89
CA PRO A 155 6.16 5.30 5.10
C PRO A 155 7.04 4.12 4.73
N GLY A 156 8.06 4.37 3.90
CA GLY A 156 9.09 3.39 3.58
C GLY A 156 10.02 3.14 4.77
N GLN A 157 10.51 1.92 4.90
CA GLN A 157 11.57 1.58 5.82
C GLN A 157 12.88 2.23 5.36
N THR A 158 13.53 2.98 6.24
CA THR A 158 14.79 3.68 5.94
C THR A 158 16.01 3.07 6.61
N LYS A 159 15.78 2.16 7.58
CA LYS A 159 16.82 1.41 8.30
C LYS A 159 16.34 -0.02 8.49
N SER A 160 17.22 -0.98 8.35
CA SER A 160 16.91 -2.42 8.37
C SER A 160 16.29 -2.93 9.67
N ASP A 161 16.47 -2.20 10.77
CA ASP A 161 16.03 -2.56 12.12
C ASP A 161 14.91 -1.64 12.65
N VAL A 162 14.38 -0.73 11.81
CA VAL A 162 13.32 0.23 12.17
C VAL A 162 12.12 0.03 11.27
N TRP A 163 10.98 -0.27 11.87
CA TRP A 163 9.71 -0.47 11.15
C TRP A 163 8.75 0.68 11.43
N PRO A 164 8.41 1.49 10.41
CA PRO A 164 7.44 2.56 10.56
C PRO A 164 6.02 1.98 10.63
N LEU A 165 5.20 2.52 11.53
CA LEU A 165 3.78 2.27 11.64
C LEU A 165 3.03 3.60 11.58
N GLY A 166 2.01 3.67 10.74
CA GLY A 166 1.14 4.84 10.63
C GLY A 166 1.65 5.92 9.69
N GLY A 167 0.99 7.09 9.70
CA GLY A 167 1.23 8.19 8.75
C GLY A 167 0.80 7.90 7.32
N ASP A 168 0.02 6.86 7.14
CA ASP A 168 -0.44 6.28 5.90
C ASP A 168 -1.80 6.82 5.46
N VAL A 169 -2.00 6.81 4.17
CA VAL A 169 -3.23 7.28 3.53
C VAL A 169 -3.67 6.26 2.49
N ARG A 170 -4.97 6.01 2.44
CA ARG A 170 -5.62 5.28 1.36
C ARG A 170 -6.51 6.21 0.56
N TYR A 171 -6.35 6.17 -0.74
CA TYR A 171 -7.25 6.80 -1.69
C TYR A 171 -8.15 5.75 -2.32
N THR A 172 -9.43 6.08 -2.51
CA THR A 172 -10.31 5.38 -3.43
C THR A 172 -10.39 6.24 -4.69
N ILE A 173 -9.99 5.68 -5.82
CA ILE A 173 -9.90 6.38 -7.11
C ILE A 173 -10.77 5.68 -8.13
N SER A 174 -11.40 6.45 -9.02
CA SER A 174 -12.24 5.91 -10.10
C SER A 174 -11.49 4.90 -10.96
N ALA A 175 -12.22 3.95 -11.58
CA ALA A 175 -11.67 2.88 -12.38
C ALA A 175 -10.77 3.36 -13.54
N ASP A 176 -10.99 4.57 -14.06
CA ASP A 176 -10.19 5.19 -15.12
C ASP A 176 -8.98 5.99 -14.59
N GLY A 177 -8.77 6.01 -13.27
CA GLY A 177 -7.67 6.69 -12.60
C GLY A 177 -7.77 8.21 -12.50
N LYS A 178 -8.92 8.82 -12.85
CA LYS A 178 -9.00 10.28 -13.06
C LYS A 178 -9.62 11.06 -11.90
N GLN A 179 -10.28 10.41 -10.94
CA GLN A 179 -11.00 11.09 -9.87
C GLN A 179 -10.69 10.47 -8.51
N ILE A 180 -10.34 11.29 -7.54
CA ILE A 180 -10.31 10.91 -6.12
C ILE A 180 -11.75 10.89 -5.63
N LEU A 181 -12.26 9.71 -5.27
CA LEU A 181 -13.59 9.52 -4.70
C LEU A 181 -13.56 9.63 -3.18
N GLU A 182 -12.48 9.14 -2.55
CA GLU A 182 -12.24 9.25 -1.11
C GLU A 182 -10.75 9.39 -0.85
N LYS A 183 -10.39 10.27 0.10
CA LYS A 183 -9.06 10.32 0.71
C LYS A 183 -9.21 10.02 2.19
N ARG A 184 -8.56 8.98 2.66
CA ARG A 184 -8.66 8.55 4.04
C ARG A 184 -7.28 8.41 4.68
N GLN A 185 -7.00 9.24 5.66
CA GLN A 185 -5.87 9.04 6.55
C GLN A 185 -6.20 7.87 7.49
N LEU A 186 -5.36 6.84 7.51
CA LEU A 186 -5.57 5.64 8.31
C LEU A 186 -5.03 5.84 9.72
N HIS A 187 -3.83 6.44 9.85
CA HIS A 187 -3.22 6.77 11.13
C HIS A 187 -2.79 8.24 11.18
N LYS A 188 -2.91 8.86 12.36
CA LYS A 188 -2.61 10.28 12.56
C LYS A 188 -1.12 10.60 12.50
N GLY A 189 -0.27 9.74 13.03
CA GLY A 189 1.16 9.97 13.13
C GLY A 189 1.97 8.75 12.72
N ILE A 190 3.29 8.90 12.69
CA ILE A 190 4.23 7.83 12.41
C ILE A 190 4.93 7.45 13.70
N LEU A 191 4.96 6.16 14.00
CA LEU A 191 5.73 5.54 15.06
C LEU A 191 6.83 4.71 14.42
N ASP A 192 8.09 5.05 14.67
CA ASP A 192 9.23 4.26 14.22
C ASP A 192 9.62 3.30 15.34
N PHE A 193 9.33 2.01 15.16
CA PHE A 193 9.67 0.97 16.13
C PHE A 193 11.03 0.36 15.81
N GLN A 194 11.92 0.40 16.79
CA GLN A 194 13.19 -0.31 16.79
C GLN A 194 13.18 -1.35 17.89
N PHE A 195 13.43 -2.60 17.56
CA PHE A 195 13.48 -3.69 18.53
C PHE A 195 14.90 -3.86 19.08
N ASP A 196 15.04 -3.79 20.42
CA ASP A 196 16.29 -4.14 21.07
C ASP A 196 16.46 -5.67 21.04
N PRO A 197 17.49 -6.23 20.35
CA PRO A 197 17.70 -7.67 20.25
C PRO A 197 17.99 -8.35 21.61
N LYS A 198 18.29 -7.57 22.66
CA LYS A 198 18.50 -8.07 24.03
C LYS A 198 17.19 -8.31 24.77
N LEU A 199 16.08 -7.75 24.29
CA LEU A 199 14.77 -7.89 24.92
C LEU A 199 13.96 -8.99 24.26
N LYS A 200 13.32 -9.82 25.07
CA LYS A 200 12.33 -10.79 24.60
C LYS A 200 10.98 -10.08 24.46
N ILE A 201 10.73 -9.51 23.29
CA ILE A 201 9.45 -8.88 22.98
C ILE A 201 8.48 -9.95 22.48
N VAL A 202 7.28 -10.01 23.05
CA VAL A 202 6.28 -11.03 22.77
C VAL A 202 5.07 -10.50 22.02
N SER A 203 4.85 -9.19 22.04
CA SER A 203 3.77 -8.50 21.30
C SER A 203 4.08 -7.02 21.17
N GLY A 204 3.50 -6.36 20.17
CA GLY A 204 3.40 -4.91 20.08
C GLY A 204 2.04 -4.42 20.58
N VAL A 205 1.93 -3.12 20.80
CA VAL A 205 0.67 -2.46 21.15
C VAL A 205 0.67 -1.00 20.68
N HIS A 206 -0.45 -0.58 20.09
CA HIS A 206 -0.71 0.83 19.81
C HIS A 206 -2.20 1.14 19.91
N SER A 207 -2.59 2.40 19.73
CA SER A 207 -3.98 2.83 19.81
C SER A 207 -4.40 3.62 18.59
N HIS A 208 -5.64 3.42 18.16
CA HIS A 208 -6.26 4.18 17.08
C HIS A 208 -7.03 5.39 17.62
N VAL A 209 -6.89 6.51 16.92
CA VAL A 209 -7.62 7.76 17.22
C VAL A 209 -8.46 8.25 16.02
N LEU A 210 -8.28 7.65 14.83
CA LEU A 210 -9.03 7.96 13.60
C LEU A 210 -10.05 6.89 13.23
N SER A 211 -9.96 5.71 13.85
CA SER A 211 -10.95 4.64 13.66
C SER A 211 -11.18 3.84 14.95
N ASP A 212 -12.33 3.19 15.08
CA ASP A 212 -12.59 2.26 16.18
C ASP A 212 -12.37 0.79 15.77
N VAL A 213 -11.66 0.56 14.67
CA VAL A 213 -11.29 -0.75 14.12
C VAL A 213 -9.86 -0.71 13.58
N PRO A 214 -9.21 -1.88 13.38
CA PRO A 214 -7.94 -1.99 12.67
C PRO A 214 -8.01 -1.54 11.21
N GLU A 215 -6.86 -1.20 10.66
CA GLU A 215 -6.68 -0.76 9.28
C GLU A 215 -5.86 -1.77 8.47
N ASP A 216 -5.95 -1.67 7.15
CA ASP A 216 -5.24 -2.56 6.21
C ASP A 216 -3.71 -2.53 6.44
N THR A 217 -3.18 -1.36 6.77
CA THR A 217 -1.74 -1.13 7.03
C THR A 217 -1.26 -1.65 8.38
N ASP A 218 -2.15 -1.90 9.35
CA ASP A 218 -1.78 -2.63 10.57
C ASP A 218 -1.43 -4.08 10.28
N VAL A 219 -2.21 -4.70 9.38
CA VAL A 219 -1.92 -6.07 8.92
C VAL A 219 -0.62 -6.11 8.15
N LEU A 220 -0.39 -5.16 7.22
CA LEU A 220 0.88 -4.99 6.52
C LEU A 220 2.04 -4.89 7.52
N TYR A 221 1.93 -4.03 8.53
CA TYR A 221 2.95 -3.82 9.54
C TYR A 221 3.30 -5.12 10.29
N VAL A 222 2.29 -5.89 10.72
CA VAL A 222 2.52 -7.17 11.44
C VAL A 222 3.22 -8.19 10.53
N LEU A 223 2.85 -8.27 9.26
CA LEU A 223 3.44 -9.22 8.31
C LEU A 223 4.86 -8.85 7.91
N THR A 224 5.16 -7.55 7.84
CA THR A 224 6.46 -7.04 7.36
C THR A 224 7.52 -7.00 8.44
N ARG A 225 7.18 -6.56 9.67
CA ARG A 225 8.17 -6.31 10.73
C ARG A 225 8.90 -7.58 11.20
N ARG A 226 10.10 -7.37 11.68
CA ARG A 226 10.89 -8.42 12.35
C ARG A 226 11.30 -7.95 13.75
N PRO A 227 11.18 -8.77 14.81
CA PRO A 227 10.64 -10.15 14.80
C PRO A 227 9.13 -10.18 14.49
N SER A 228 8.67 -11.30 13.92
CA SER A 228 7.24 -11.53 13.69
C SER A 228 6.55 -11.83 15.02
N ILE A 229 5.77 -10.90 15.51
CA ILE A 229 5.02 -10.97 16.78
C ILE A 229 3.62 -10.42 16.58
N PRO A 230 2.60 -10.82 17.38
CA PRO A 230 1.27 -10.25 17.30
C PRO A 230 1.26 -8.77 17.72
N GLU A 231 0.25 -8.03 17.22
CA GLU A 231 0.00 -6.63 17.56
C GLU A 231 -1.36 -6.49 18.21
N TYR A 232 -1.40 -5.76 19.32
CA TYR A 232 -2.65 -5.39 19.97
C TYR A 232 -3.02 -3.95 19.64
N ILE A 233 -4.27 -3.72 19.24
CA ILE A 233 -4.79 -2.41 18.86
C ILE A 233 -5.88 -2.01 19.82
N GLY A 234 -5.64 -0.95 20.58
CA GLY A 234 -6.63 -0.34 21.45
C GLY A 234 -7.45 0.71 20.70
N THR A 235 -8.77 0.61 20.78
CA THR A 235 -9.71 1.62 20.27
C THR A 235 -10.63 2.09 21.39
N ALA A 236 -11.49 3.08 21.11
CA ALA A 236 -12.47 3.55 22.08
C ALA A 236 -13.46 2.46 22.51
N LYS A 237 -13.80 1.52 21.59
CA LYS A 237 -14.82 0.48 21.84
C LYS A 237 -14.23 -0.88 22.18
N HIS A 238 -13.19 -1.29 21.44
CA HIS A 238 -12.67 -2.66 21.44
C HIS A 238 -11.15 -2.69 21.60
N MET A 239 -10.66 -3.85 21.95
CA MET A 239 -9.27 -4.24 21.77
C MET A 239 -9.23 -5.35 20.73
N PHE A 240 -8.31 -5.24 19.79
CA PHE A 240 -8.08 -6.24 18.75
C PHE A 240 -6.68 -6.83 18.89
N ALA A 241 -6.52 -8.08 18.43
CA ALA A 241 -5.22 -8.70 18.22
C ALA A 241 -5.07 -9.05 16.74
N ILE A 242 -3.98 -8.60 16.12
CA ILE A 242 -3.55 -9.07 14.80
C ILE A 242 -2.49 -10.12 15.03
N ASN A 243 -2.75 -11.34 14.58
CA ASN A 243 -1.83 -12.46 14.67
C ASN A 243 -0.75 -12.35 13.59
N ILE A 244 0.33 -13.13 13.76
CA ILE A 244 1.48 -13.13 12.83
C ILE A 244 1.15 -13.59 11.40
N ASP A 245 -0.02 -14.17 11.18
CA ASP A 245 -0.56 -14.53 9.85
C ASP A 245 -1.47 -13.43 9.27
N GLY A 246 -1.61 -12.29 9.96
CA GLY A 246 -2.46 -11.17 9.58
C GLY A 246 -3.94 -11.33 9.96
N SER A 247 -4.35 -12.44 10.57
CA SER A 247 -5.74 -12.61 11.04
C SER A 247 -6.04 -11.70 12.23
N ILE A 248 -7.27 -11.17 12.27
CA ILE A 248 -7.70 -10.21 13.29
C ILE A 248 -8.74 -10.85 14.20
N GLN A 249 -8.58 -10.66 15.51
CA GLN A 249 -9.51 -11.14 16.54
C GLN A 249 -9.89 -10.00 17.47
N VAL A 250 -11.17 -9.98 17.89
CA VAL A 250 -11.62 -9.12 18.99
C VAL A 250 -11.18 -9.77 20.30
N VAL A 251 -10.39 -9.03 21.09
CA VAL A 251 -10.00 -9.47 22.42
C VAL A 251 -11.17 -9.23 23.37
N LYS A 252 -11.72 -10.28 23.96
CA LYS A 252 -12.75 -10.13 24.98
C LYS A 252 -12.13 -9.46 26.21
N LYS A 253 -12.77 -8.40 26.69
CA LYS A 253 -12.44 -7.78 27.97
C LYS A 253 -12.70 -8.73 29.13
#